data_e2b9384646a4ae001f52cc46c255820a
#
_entry.id   e2b9384646a4ae001f52cc46c255820a
#
_cell.length_a   1.000
_cell.length_b   1.000
_cell.length_c   1.000
_cell.angle_alpha   90.00
_cell.angle_beta   90.00
_cell.angle_gamma   90.00
#
_symmetry.space_group_name_H-M   'P 1'
#
loop_
_entity.id
_entity.type
_entity.pdbx_description
1 polymer ?
#
loop_
_entity_poly.entity_id
_entity_poly.type
_entity_poly.pdbx_seq_one_letter_code
_entity_poly.pdbx_strand_id
1 'polypeptide(L)'
;MTATTRERRSQSPARGAAAGFPSQPGGPDATPAPAISNECVFSALGDPAQAVQSLARELHSRRPGQAPAAVVFFCDGLYPLQALADALSQRFSCPLLGCTSGGQIGPGGFRRGGLSLLACYGSGLRLGTHLIEPVSQAESAVERIARALADRPLAPGWRRFGLLLVDGLHQGEERLAHALYHGLGDVPFIGGSASDEMRFEHTPVYFDGRFRSNAAVFGVFETSQAFEAFRVQHFVPRRERLVITEADPERRLVIQINGLPAAEVYAGALGVPEAVLSPELLEAHPLLLRMGDELVVRAISRVTRARALLCMSAVETGVLVDIGDAGAALEALQRGFDAVESRIGEPALVLGCDCTLRRRQAERDNQLGAIGDFLARHRVFGFSTHGEQFNGLHINQTFTAIALAAQP
;
A
#
# COMPACT_ATOMS: atom_id res chain seq x y z
N MET A 1 -47.98 29.30 -31.56
CA MET A 1 -47.68 29.17 -30.11
C MET A 1 -46.53 28.18 -29.99
N THR A 2 -45.34 28.74 -29.86
CA THR A 2 -44.04 28.04 -29.85
C THR A 2 -43.68 27.72 -28.42
N ALA A 3 -43.47 26.44 -28.09
CA ALA A 3 -42.94 25.99 -26.82
C ALA A 3 -41.47 25.53 -27.01
N THR A 4 -40.58 26.32 -26.46
CA THR A 4 -39.12 26.11 -26.50
C THR A 4 -38.72 25.14 -25.39
N THR A 5 -38.24 23.96 -25.73
CA THR A 5 -37.69 22.99 -24.79
C THR A 5 -36.23 23.38 -24.53
N ARG A 6 -35.92 23.77 -23.28
CA ARG A 6 -34.55 23.98 -22.80
C ARG A 6 -33.91 22.65 -22.46
N GLU A 7 -32.94 22.23 -23.21
CA GLU A 7 -31.99 21.18 -22.86
C GLU A 7 -31.11 21.64 -21.69
N ARG A 8 -31.20 20.95 -20.59
CA ARG A 8 -30.22 21.04 -19.49
C ARG A 8 -29.01 20.16 -19.86
N ARG A 9 -27.91 20.78 -20.26
CA ARG A 9 -26.60 20.14 -20.33
C ARG A 9 -26.14 19.84 -18.92
N SER A 10 -26.00 18.56 -18.61
CA SER A 10 -25.26 18.09 -17.43
C SER A 10 -23.76 18.35 -17.62
N GLN A 11 -23.22 19.25 -16.84
CA GLN A 11 -21.78 19.46 -16.77
C GLN A 11 -21.20 18.39 -15.84
N SER A 12 -20.42 17.47 -16.41
CA SER A 12 -19.47 16.63 -15.67
C SER A 12 -18.36 17.51 -15.09
N PRO A 13 -17.94 17.29 -13.84
CA PRO A 13 -16.72 17.90 -13.35
C PRO A 13 -15.52 17.05 -13.76
N ALA A 14 -14.91 17.39 -14.90
CA ALA A 14 -13.52 17.02 -15.16
C ALA A 14 -12.63 18.08 -14.50
N ARG A 15 -11.72 17.63 -13.63
CA ARG A 15 -10.36 18.12 -13.42
C ARG A 15 -9.86 17.71 -12.02
N GLY A 16 -9.24 16.55 -11.92
CA GLY A 16 -8.27 16.23 -10.89
C GLY A 16 -6.86 16.41 -11.48
N ALA A 17 -6.48 17.66 -11.77
CA ALA A 17 -5.08 17.99 -11.98
C ALA A 17 -4.37 17.98 -10.63
N ALA A 18 -3.22 17.31 -10.54
CA ALA A 18 -2.32 17.40 -9.40
C ALA A 18 -2.02 18.88 -9.12
N ALA A 19 -2.64 19.42 -8.08
CA ALA A 19 -2.36 20.78 -7.62
C ALA A 19 -1.01 20.75 -6.91
N GLY A 20 0.02 21.24 -7.56
CA GLY A 20 1.30 21.61 -6.92
C GLY A 20 1.01 22.64 -5.83
N PHE A 21 1.42 22.35 -4.61
CA PHE A 21 1.28 23.28 -3.50
C PHE A 21 2.25 24.45 -3.67
N PRO A 22 1.80 25.70 -3.41
CA PRO A 22 2.68 26.86 -3.47
C PRO A 22 3.73 26.79 -2.37
N SER A 23 5.00 26.99 -2.73
CA SER A 23 6.09 27.24 -1.81
C SER A 23 5.82 28.56 -1.06
N GLN A 24 5.61 28.49 0.26
CA GLN A 24 5.53 29.69 1.08
C GLN A 24 6.93 30.24 1.38
N PRO A 25 7.15 31.57 1.28
CA PRO A 25 8.40 32.17 1.70
C PRO A 25 8.51 32.14 3.22
N GLY A 26 9.61 31.58 3.75
CA GLY A 26 9.93 31.58 5.17
C GLY A 26 10.15 32.99 5.69
N GLY A 27 9.34 33.39 6.67
CA GLY A 27 9.59 34.58 7.49
C GLY A 27 10.66 34.29 8.56
N PRO A 28 11.38 35.31 9.08
CA PRO A 28 12.56 35.14 9.94
C PRO A 28 12.31 34.72 11.40
N ASP A 29 11.08 34.32 11.80
CA ASP A 29 10.75 33.93 13.19
C ASP A 29 10.14 32.51 13.31
N ALA A 30 10.49 31.58 12.42
CA ALA A 30 10.03 30.20 12.56
C ALA A 30 10.88 29.50 13.62
N THR A 31 10.26 29.14 14.75
CA THR A 31 10.80 28.10 15.66
C THR A 31 11.22 26.91 14.82
N PRO A 32 12.45 26.37 14.96
CA PRO A 32 12.89 25.24 14.14
C PRO A 32 11.90 24.09 14.27
N ALA A 33 11.53 23.51 13.14
CA ALA A 33 10.61 22.38 13.11
C ALA A 33 11.13 21.28 14.05
N PRO A 34 10.27 20.64 14.86
CA PRO A 34 10.71 19.64 15.83
C PRO A 34 11.37 18.47 15.11
N ALA A 35 12.57 18.09 15.59
CA ALA A 35 13.40 17.09 14.95
C ALA A 35 12.71 15.73 14.87
N ILE A 36 12.81 15.09 13.70
CA ILE A 36 12.42 13.69 13.48
C ILE A 36 13.68 12.92 13.07
N SER A 37 13.86 11.77 13.67
CA SER A 37 14.85 10.79 13.21
C SER A 37 14.25 9.39 13.27
N ASN A 38 14.81 8.47 12.52
CA ASN A 38 14.31 7.11 12.44
C ASN A 38 15.47 6.11 12.45
N GLU A 39 15.20 4.92 12.96
CA GLU A 39 16.11 3.78 12.93
C GLU A 39 15.36 2.54 12.47
N CYS A 40 15.91 1.85 11.46
CA CYS A 40 15.41 0.58 10.98
C CYS A 40 16.32 -0.55 11.47
N VAL A 41 15.72 -1.58 12.06
CA VAL A 41 16.42 -2.77 12.57
C VAL A 41 15.71 -4.05 12.16
N PHE A 42 16.45 -5.14 12.06
CA PHE A 42 15.94 -6.45 11.65
C PHE A 42 16.50 -7.57 12.52
N SER A 43 15.66 -8.55 12.85
CA SER A 43 16.05 -9.78 13.56
C SER A 43 15.53 -11.01 12.84
N ALA A 44 16.40 -11.96 12.54
CA ALA A 44 16.04 -13.26 11.99
C ALA A 44 15.77 -14.33 13.08
N LEU A 45 15.77 -13.96 14.35
CA LEU A 45 15.54 -14.89 15.45
C LEU A 45 14.09 -15.38 15.45
N GLY A 46 13.88 -16.69 15.54
CA GLY A 46 12.54 -17.29 15.54
C GLY A 46 11.79 -17.16 16.88
N ASP A 47 12.50 -16.94 17.98
CA ASP A 47 11.87 -16.70 19.28
C ASP A 47 11.45 -15.22 19.41
N PRO A 48 10.16 -14.92 19.66
CA PRO A 48 9.65 -13.55 19.68
C PRO A 48 10.32 -12.67 20.73
N ALA A 49 10.52 -13.20 21.95
CA ALA A 49 11.09 -12.42 23.05
C ALA A 49 12.56 -12.08 22.78
N GLN A 50 13.33 -13.04 22.26
CA GLN A 50 14.72 -12.82 21.87
C GLN A 50 14.82 -11.85 20.67
N ALA A 51 13.94 -11.97 19.68
CA ALA A 51 13.91 -11.07 18.54
C ALA A 51 13.65 -9.62 18.98
N VAL A 52 12.60 -9.38 19.78
CA VAL A 52 12.27 -8.04 20.29
C VAL A 52 13.38 -7.50 21.19
N GLN A 53 13.95 -8.34 22.08
CA GLN A 53 15.06 -7.92 22.93
C GLN A 53 16.32 -7.55 22.13
N SER A 54 16.63 -8.31 21.08
CA SER A 54 17.77 -8.02 20.19
C SER A 54 17.60 -6.68 19.49
N LEU A 55 16.42 -6.45 18.88
CA LEU A 55 16.11 -5.19 18.22
C LEU A 55 16.13 -4.00 19.19
N ALA A 56 15.58 -4.17 20.37
CA ALA A 56 15.57 -3.13 21.39
C ALA A 56 16.98 -2.75 21.87
N ARG A 57 17.89 -3.73 22.00
CA ARG A 57 19.31 -3.48 22.33
C ARG A 57 20.00 -2.73 21.19
N GLU A 58 19.74 -3.11 19.94
CA GLU A 58 20.31 -2.44 18.78
C GLU A 58 19.81 -0.98 18.68
N LEU A 59 18.52 -0.73 18.87
CA LEU A 59 17.96 0.63 18.91
C LEU A 59 18.57 1.46 20.03
N HIS A 60 18.71 0.88 21.23
CA HIS A 60 19.34 1.56 22.36
C HIS A 60 20.82 1.91 22.10
N SER A 61 21.57 1.03 21.43
CA SER A 61 22.97 1.30 21.08
C SER A 61 23.10 2.42 20.07
N ARG A 62 22.15 2.55 19.13
CA ARG A 62 22.12 3.62 18.13
C ARG A 62 21.58 4.95 18.67
N ARG A 63 20.68 4.89 19.66
CA ARG A 63 20.02 6.05 20.30
C ARG A 63 20.00 5.94 21.82
N PRO A 64 21.16 6.08 22.50
CA PRO A 64 21.23 5.96 23.95
C PRO A 64 20.33 6.98 24.67
N GLY A 65 19.52 6.49 25.61
CA GLY A 65 18.65 7.35 26.45
C GLY A 65 17.42 7.92 25.75
N GLN A 66 17.18 7.58 24.46
CA GLN A 66 16.01 8.05 23.73
C GLN A 66 14.96 6.93 23.63
N ALA A 67 13.70 7.25 23.94
CA ALA A 67 12.56 6.39 23.71
C ALA A 67 11.91 6.74 22.34
N PRO A 68 11.48 5.75 21.53
CA PRO A 68 10.77 6.02 20.31
C PRO A 68 9.40 6.68 20.58
N ALA A 69 9.01 7.62 19.73
CA ALA A 69 7.69 8.24 19.73
C ALA A 69 6.63 7.36 19.04
N ALA A 70 7.06 6.50 18.11
CA ALA A 70 6.22 5.54 17.41
C ALA A 70 7.08 4.39 16.89
N VAL A 71 6.46 3.21 16.72
CA VAL A 71 7.08 2.05 16.12
C VAL A 71 6.16 1.45 15.05
N VAL A 72 6.72 1.20 13.85
CA VAL A 72 6.08 0.39 12.81
C VAL A 72 6.86 -0.91 12.68
N PHE A 73 6.16 -2.03 12.54
CA PHE A 73 6.82 -3.32 12.41
C PHE A 73 6.12 -4.26 11.42
N PHE A 74 6.91 -5.16 10.84
CA PHE A 74 6.41 -6.23 9.99
C PHE A 74 7.09 -7.53 10.40
N CYS A 75 6.31 -8.61 10.52
CA CYS A 75 6.80 -9.87 11.01
C CYS A 75 6.38 -11.05 10.14
N ASP A 76 7.15 -12.13 10.20
CA ASP A 76 6.73 -13.40 9.61
C ASP A 76 5.50 -13.94 10.34
N GLY A 77 4.51 -14.43 9.57
CA GLY A 77 3.30 -15.06 10.11
C GLY A 77 3.55 -16.38 10.86
N LEU A 78 4.75 -16.94 10.79
CA LEU A 78 5.14 -18.15 11.51
C LEU A 78 5.52 -17.90 12.99
N TYR A 79 5.66 -16.65 13.42
CA TYR A 79 5.84 -16.36 14.84
C TYR A 79 4.64 -16.82 15.67
N PRO A 80 4.84 -17.28 16.93
CA PRO A 80 3.79 -17.32 17.93
C PRO A 80 3.27 -15.90 18.19
N LEU A 81 2.26 -15.46 17.41
CA LEU A 81 1.87 -14.05 17.28
C LEU A 81 1.47 -13.40 18.61
N GLN A 82 0.80 -14.14 19.53
CA GLN A 82 0.47 -13.56 20.84
C GLN A 82 1.72 -13.32 21.68
N ALA A 83 2.69 -14.25 21.67
CA ALA A 83 3.96 -14.06 22.38
C ALA A 83 4.76 -12.87 21.78
N LEU A 84 4.70 -12.67 20.46
CA LEU A 84 5.28 -11.50 19.81
C LEU A 84 4.60 -10.20 20.26
N ALA A 85 3.25 -10.19 20.29
CA ALA A 85 2.48 -9.04 20.72
C ALA A 85 2.79 -8.67 22.19
N ASP A 86 2.88 -9.66 23.07
CA ASP A 86 3.23 -9.47 24.48
C ASP A 86 4.65 -8.89 24.62
N ALA A 87 5.63 -9.44 23.90
CA ALA A 87 7.01 -8.96 23.92
C ALA A 87 7.14 -7.50 23.42
N LEU A 88 6.44 -7.17 22.33
CA LEU A 88 6.41 -5.80 21.79
C LEU A 88 5.77 -4.83 22.77
N SER A 89 4.60 -5.17 23.33
CA SER A 89 3.86 -4.32 24.26
C SER A 89 4.61 -4.12 25.59
N GLN A 90 5.33 -5.13 26.07
CA GLN A 90 6.19 -5.00 27.26
C GLN A 90 7.41 -4.12 27.03
N ARG A 91 7.92 -4.11 25.80
CA ARG A 91 9.17 -3.40 25.48
C ARG A 91 8.97 -1.95 25.06
N PHE A 92 7.88 -1.64 24.38
CA PHE A 92 7.61 -0.32 23.81
C PHE A 92 6.34 0.27 24.41
N SER A 93 6.45 1.43 25.03
CA SER A 93 5.31 2.19 25.61
C SER A 93 4.69 3.20 24.63
N CYS A 94 5.24 3.34 23.42
CA CYS A 94 4.72 4.20 22.37
C CYS A 94 3.69 3.48 21.50
N PRO A 95 2.92 4.18 20.66
CA PRO A 95 2.03 3.56 19.68
C PRO A 95 2.77 2.59 18.76
N LEU A 96 2.17 1.41 18.56
CA LEU A 96 2.66 0.34 17.68
C LEU A 96 1.71 0.15 16.52
N LEU A 97 2.25 0.04 15.31
CA LEU A 97 1.50 -0.27 14.08
C LEU A 97 2.21 -1.40 13.33
N GLY A 98 1.52 -2.48 13.01
CA GLY A 98 2.17 -3.59 12.31
C GLY A 98 1.23 -4.68 11.85
N CYS A 99 1.77 -5.62 11.08
CA CYS A 99 1.06 -6.80 10.59
C CYS A 99 2.03 -7.92 10.23
N THR A 100 1.47 -9.09 9.89
CA THR A 100 2.24 -10.16 9.25
C THR A 100 2.59 -9.81 7.80
N SER A 101 3.68 -10.36 7.29
CA SER A 101 4.16 -10.10 5.95
C SER A 101 4.81 -11.32 5.31
N GLY A 102 4.69 -11.42 3.99
CA GLY A 102 5.41 -12.39 3.17
C GLY A 102 6.86 -12.00 2.88
N GLY A 103 7.40 -11.02 3.59
CA GLY A 103 8.77 -10.51 3.50
C GLY A 103 8.83 -9.04 3.83
N GLN A 104 9.99 -8.61 4.32
CA GLN A 104 10.21 -7.24 4.77
C GLN A 104 11.18 -6.51 3.86
N ILE A 105 11.10 -5.18 3.86
CA ILE A 105 12.00 -4.27 3.15
C ILE A 105 12.66 -3.37 4.20
N GLY A 106 13.97 -3.26 4.15
CA GLY A 106 14.72 -2.42 5.07
C GLY A 106 16.15 -2.12 4.59
N PRO A 107 17.06 -1.71 5.48
CA PRO A 107 18.42 -1.31 5.11
C PRO A 107 19.25 -2.36 4.35
N GLY A 108 18.86 -3.62 4.42
CA GLY A 108 19.50 -4.72 3.68
C GLY A 108 18.68 -5.21 2.48
N GLY A 109 17.79 -4.39 1.94
CA GLY A 109 16.89 -4.77 0.85
C GLY A 109 15.77 -5.69 1.31
N PHE A 110 15.40 -6.64 0.44
CA PHE A 110 14.40 -7.64 0.77
C PHE A 110 14.91 -8.67 1.77
N ARG A 111 14.08 -9.00 2.76
CA ARG A 111 14.30 -10.04 3.76
C ARG A 111 13.11 -10.99 3.82
N ARG A 112 13.36 -12.26 4.09
CA ARG A 112 12.33 -13.25 4.40
C ARG A 112 12.46 -13.71 5.84
N GLY A 113 11.32 -14.04 6.44
CA GLY A 113 11.27 -14.44 7.84
C GLY A 113 11.59 -13.30 8.80
N GLY A 114 11.54 -13.57 10.10
CA GLY A 114 11.97 -12.63 11.12
C GLY A 114 11.03 -11.46 11.38
N LEU A 115 11.57 -10.46 12.06
CA LEU A 115 10.89 -9.24 12.51
C LEU A 115 11.70 -8.03 12.07
N SER A 116 11.08 -7.11 11.33
CA SER A 116 11.64 -5.79 11.03
C SER A 116 10.90 -4.71 11.80
N LEU A 117 11.62 -3.68 12.22
CA LEU A 117 11.10 -2.62 13.05
C LEU A 117 11.68 -1.27 12.62
N LEU A 118 10.80 -0.29 12.46
CA LEU A 118 11.11 1.12 12.29
C LEU A 118 10.73 1.84 13.57
N ALA A 119 11.70 2.44 14.24
CA ALA A 119 11.50 3.31 15.39
C ALA A 119 11.65 4.77 14.97
N CYS A 120 10.60 5.57 15.21
CA CYS A 120 10.60 7.01 14.96
C CYS A 120 10.85 7.75 16.27
N TYR A 121 11.74 8.74 16.26
CA TYR A 121 12.13 9.54 17.42
C TYR A 121 11.88 11.02 17.20
N GLY A 122 11.71 11.75 18.31
CA GLY A 122 11.50 13.19 18.31
C GLY A 122 10.03 13.58 18.36
N SER A 123 9.77 14.88 18.48
CA SER A 123 8.42 15.43 18.66
C SER A 123 7.74 15.87 17.35
N GLY A 124 8.45 15.81 16.22
CA GLY A 124 7.95 16.23 14.91
C GLY A 124 7.09 15.20 14.18
N LEU A 125 6.89 14.02 14.80
CA LEU A 125 6.01 12.98 14.26
C LEU A 125 5.18 12.38 15.39
N ARG A 126 3.88 12.16 15.14
CA ARG A 126 2.97 11.46 16.05
C ARG A 126 2.24 10.38 15.28
N LEU A 127 1.92 9.28 15.94
CA LEU A 127 1.13 8.19 15.40
C LEU A 127 -0.11 7.98 16.25
N GLY A 128 -1.28 7.96 15.62
CA GLY A 128 -2.52 7.46 16.18
C GLY A 128 -2.95 6.19 15.44
N THR A 129 -3.41 5.17 16.14
CA THR A 129 -3.88 3.93 15.52
C THR A 129 -5.37 3.74 15.74
N HIS A 130 -6.09 3.30 14.70
CA HIS A 130 -7.54 3.14 14.71
C HIS A 130 -7.91 1.76 14.18
N LEU A 131 -8.65 0.98 14.99
CA LEU A 131 -9.12 -0.34 14.61
C LEU A 131 -10.41 -0.24 13.78
N ILE A 132 -10.49 -1.06 12.75
CA ILE A 132 -11.65 -1.30 11.91
C ILE A 132 -11.92 -2.80 11.96
N GLU A 133 -12.90 -3.22 12.75
CA GLU A 133 -13.24 -4.62 12.99
C GLU A 133 -14.76 -4.77 13.19
N PRO A 134 -15.42 -5.66 12.43
CA PRO A 134 -14.90 -6.35 11.24
C PRO A 134 -14.71 -5.40 10.05
N VAL A 135 -13.92 -5.83 9.03
CA VAL A 135 -13.66 -5.03 7.81
C VAL A 135 -14.95 -4.63 7.10
N SER A 136 -16.01 -5.45 7.21
CA SER A 136 -17.34 -5.17 6.64
C SER A 136 -18.04 -3.94 7.24
N GLN A 137 -17.58 -3.42 8.37
CA GLN A 137 -18.08 -2.20 9.00
C GLN A 137 -17.23 -0.96 8.71
N ALA A 138 -16.58 -0.92 7.55
CA ALA A 138 -15.67 0.13 7.15
C ALA A 138 -16.25 1.55 7.33
N GLU A 139 -17.46 1.81 6.83
CA GLU A 139 -18.06 3.13 6.81
C GLU A 139 -18.25 3.68 8.23
N SER A 140 -18.87 2.88 9.13
CA SER A 140 -19.09 3.31 10.51
C SER A 140 -17.79 3.51 11.29
N ALA A 141 -16.77 2.71 11.00
CA ALA A 141 -15.45 2.87 11.58
C ALA A 141 -14.79 4.16 11.08
N VAL A 142 -14.85 4.42 9.77
CA VAL A 142 -14.30 5.64 9.16
C VAL A 142 -14.98 6.91 9.71
N GLU A 143 -16.29 6.89 9.91
CA GLU A 143 -16.99 8.01 10.58
C GLU A 143 -16.46 8.28 12.00
N ARG A 144 -16.16 7.22 12.78
CA ARG A 144 -15.55 7.39 14.11
C ARG A 144 -14.15 7.98 14.02
N ILE A 145 -13.34 7.51 13.06
CA ILE A 145 -12.00 8.04 12.81
C ILE A 145 -12.07 9.51 12.40
N ALA A 146 -12.95 9.86 11.45
CA ALA A 146 -13.13 11.24 11.00
C ALA A 146 -13.49 12.18 12.15
N ARG A 147 -14.42 11.78 13.03
CA ARG A 147 -14.77 12.55 14.26
C ARG A 147 -13.56 12.71 15.17
N ALA A 148 -12.85 11.63 15.49
CA ALA A 148 -11.66 11.69 16.34
C ALA A 148 -10.56 12.61 15.79
N LEU A 149 -10.41 12.67 14.45
CA LEU A 149 -9.46 13.56 13.80
C LEU A 149 -9.94 15.02 13.78
N ALA A 150 -11.26 15.26 13.67
CA ALA A 150 -11.86 16.59 13.75
C ALA A 150 -11.73 17.19 15.15
N ASP A 151 -11.93 16.37 16.19
CA ASP A 151 -11.80 16.78 17.60
C ASP A 151 -10.34 17.08 18.00
N ARG A 152 -9.38 16.76 17.14
CA ARG A 152 -7.94 16.99 17.36
C ARG A 152 -7.35 17.84 16.24
N PRO A 153 -7.46 19.17 16.31
CA PRO A 153 -6.89 20.03 15.28
C PRO A 153 -5.35 19.90 15.22
N LEU A 154 -4.82 20.01 14.00
CA LEU A 154 -3.39 20.01 13.79
C LEU A 154 -2.75 21.30 14.28
N ALA A 155 -1.52 21.21 14.76
CA ALA A 155 -0.70 22.39 15.00
C ALA A 155 -0.40 23.09 13.65
N PRO A 156 -0.18 24.42 13.64
CA PRO A 156 0.17 25.14 12.42
C PRO A 156 1.38 24.51 11.72
N GLY A 157 1.28 24.32 10.40
CA GLY A 157 2.33 23.68 9.58
C GLY A 157 2.39 22.15 9.64
N TRP A 158 1.58 21.51 10.47
CA TRP A 158 1.47 20.05 10.52
C TRP A 158 0.48 19.55 9.48
N ARG A 159 0.73 18.33 9.00
CA ARG A 159 -0.11 17.62 8.03
C ARG A 159 -0.30 16.16 8.46
N ARG A 160 -1.32 15.52 7.89
CA ARG A 160 -1.63 14.10 8.14
C ARG A 160 -1.39 13.28 6.90
N PHE A 161 -0.92 12.05 7.11
CA PHE A 161 -1.01 10.97 6.14
C PHE A 161 -1.40 9.66 6.84
N GLY A 162 -1.90 8.69 6.08
CA GLY A 162 -2.32 7.40 6.59
C GLY A 162 -1.45 6.24 6.10
N LEU A 163 -1.31 5.22 6.96
CA LEU A 163 -0.86 3.88 6.60
C LEU A 163 -1.96 2.88 6.98
N LEU A 164 -2.57 2.26 5.99
CA LEU A 164 -3.61 1.25 6.16
C LEU A 164 -2.98 -0.15 6.12
N LEU A 165 -3.20 -0.94 7.15
CA LEU A 165 -2.86 -2.36 7.20
C LEU A 165 -4.16 -3.16 7.29
N VAL A 166 -4.37 -4.10 6.36
CA VAL A 166 -5.62 -4.88 6.26
C VAL A 166 -5.29 -6.37 6.34
N ASP A 167 -6.15 -7.17 6.98
CA ASP A 167 -6.08 -8.62 6.88
C ASP A 167 -6.30 -9.04 5.41
N GLY A 168 -5.29 -9.61 4.78
CA GLY A 168 -5.27 -9.87 3.34
C GLY A 168 -6.11 -11.04 2.86
N LEU A 169 -6.78 -11.77 3.78
CA LEU A 169 -7.65 -12.91 3.44
C LEU A 169 -9.14 -12.57 3.50
N HIS A 170 -9.50 -11.44 4.08
CA HIS A 170 -10.87 -10.99 4.20
C HIS A 170 -11.15 -9.92 3.16
N GLN A 171 -11.86 -10.29 2.10
CA GLN A 171 -12.26 -9.38 1.04
C GLN A 171 -13.00 -8.15 1.60
N GLY A 172 -12.71 -6.98 1.05
CA GLY A 172 -13.30 -5.71 1.53
C GLY A 172 -12.36 -4.53 1.42
N GLU A 173 -11.15 -4.76 0.90
CA GLU A 173 -10.11 -3.73 0.75
C GLU A 173 -10.57 -2.58 -0.13
N GLU A 174 -11.31 -2.85 -1.21
CA GLU A 174 -11.86 -1.85 -2.11
C GLU A 174 -12.83 -0.92 -1.37
N ARG A 175 -13.79 -1.53 -0.63
CA ARG A 175 -14.78 -0.80 0.14
C ARG A 175 -14.14 0.03 1.24
N LEU A 176 -13.15 -0.55 1.93
CA LEU A 176 -12.41 0.12 2.99
C LEU A 176 -11.59 1.30 2.46
N ALA A 177 -10.84 1.11 1.38
CA ALA A 177 -10.06 2.17 0.74
C ALA A 177 -10.97 3.32 0.25
N HIS A 178 -12.10 2.97 -0.37
CA HIS A 178 -13.10 3.93 -0.82
C HIS A 178 -13.70 4.72 0.36
N ALA A 179 -14.11 4.03 1.43
CA ALA A 179 -14.67 4.67 2.62
C ALA A 179 -13.69 5.64 3.29
N LEU A 180 -12.42 5.22 3.46
CA LEU A 180 -11.37 6.07 4.02
C LEU A 180 -11.13 7.32 3.16
N TYR A 181 -11.03 7.15 1.84
CA TYR A 181 -10.79 8.26 0.92
C TYR A 181 -11.90 9.32 0.97
N HIS A 182 -13.16 8.88 0.97
CA HIS A 182 -14.30 9.80 1.04
C HIS A 182 -14.54 10.34 2.44
N GLY A 183 -14.29 9.54 3.48
CA GLY A 183 -14.58 9.94 4.86
C GLY A 183 -13.50 10.80 5.49
N LEU A 184 -12.26 10.72 5.05
CA LEU A 184 -11.13 11.48 5.62
C LEU A 184 -10.66 12.66 4.76
N GLY A 185 -11.26 12.85 3.57
CA GLY A 185 -10.99 14.00 2.71
C GLY A 185 -9.51 14.13 2.32
N ASP A 186 -8.85 15.22 2.79
CA ASP A 186 -7.50 15.58 2.38
C ASP A 186 -6.38 14.78 3.06
N VAL A 187 -6.68 13.66 3.72
CA VAL A 187 -5.65 12.79 4.31
C VAL A 187 -5.19 11.75 3.27
N PRO A 188 -4.08 11.98 2.56
CA PRO A 188 -3.56 10.98 1.64
C PRO A 188 -3.09 9.76 2.42
N PHE A 189 -3.28 8.57 1.86
CA PHE A 189 -2.83 7.35 2.50
C PHE A 189 -2.35 6.31 1.49
N ILE A 190 -1.47 5.47 1.98
CA ILE A 190 -1.10 4.22 1.34
C ILE A 190 -1.52 3.07 2.23
N GLY A 191 -1.48 1.86 1.71
CA GLY A 191 -1.72 0.67 2.52
C GLY A 191 -1.24 -0.60 1.85
N GLY A 192 -1.27 -1.66 2.64
CA GLY A 192 -0.98 -3.00 2.19
C GLY A 192 -1.82 -4.04 2.92
N SER A 193 -2.33 -5.00 2.17
CA SER A 193 -2.93 -6.19 2.74
C SER A 193 -1.82 -7.06 3.30
N ALA A 194 -1.92 -7.39 4.59
CA ALA A 194 -1.01 -8.29 5.29
C ALA A 194 -0.88 -9.61 4.50
N SER A 195 0.26 -10.25 4.58
CA SER A 195 0.56 -11.41 3.74
C SER A 195 1.33 -12.49 4.51
N ASP A 196 1.41 -13.69 3.93
CA ASP A 196 2.01 -14.87 4.53
C ASP A 196 2.80 -15.72 3.52
N GLU A 197 3.50 -15.08 2.57
CA GLU A 197 4.24 -15.74 1.48
C GLU A 197 3.36 -16.59 0.55
N MET A 198 2.14 -16.14 0.26
CA MET A 198 1.17 -16.82 -0.61
C MET A 198 0.66 -18.15 -0.06
N ARG A 199 0.76 -18.40 1.25
CA ARG A 199 0.12 -19.56 1.88
C ARG A 199 -1.39 -19.40 1.97
N PHE A 200 -1.85 -18.13 2.08
CA PHE A 200 -3.26 -17.78 2.23
C PHE A 200 -3.94 -18.45 3.43
N GLU A 201 -3.21 -18.53 4.54
CA GLU A 201 -3.67 -19.21 5.76
C GLU A 201 -3.99 -18.21 6.89
N HIS A 202 -3.09 -17.24 7.13
CA HIS A 202 -3.22 -16.36 8.29
C HIS A 202 -2.46 -15.04 8.11
N THR A 203 -3.20 -13.94 7.97
CA THR A 203 -2.63 -12.60 7.66
C THR A 203 -3.16 -11.50 8.58
N PRO A 204 -3.03 -11.66 9.94
CA PRO A 204 -3.62 -10.70 10.86
C PRO A 204 -2.83 -9.39 10.94
N VAL A 205 -3.54 -8.36 11.40
CA VAL A 205 -3.00 -7.05 11.73
C VAL A 205 -2.90 -6.86 13.24
N TYR A 206 -1.92 -6.09 13.70
CA TYR A 206 -1.70 -5.83 15.13
C TYR A 206 -2.44 -4.58 15.59
N PHE A 207 -3.17 -4.70 16.70
CA PHE A 207 -3.77 -3.58 17.40
C PHE A 207 -3.80 -3.83 18.91
N ASP A 208 -3.26 -2.88 19.66
CA ASP A 208 -3.35 -2.82 21.13
C ASP A 208 -3.03 -4.16 21.83
N GLY A 209 -1.81 -4.67 21.61
CA GLY A 209 -1.31 -5.89 22.25
C GLY A 209 -1.84 -7.20 21.66
N ARG A 210 -2.55 -7.18 20.51
CA ARG A 210 -3.12 -8.40 19.91
C ARG A 210 -3.04 -8.37 18.39
N PHE A 211 -2.85 -9.53 17.79
CA PHE A 211 -3.09 -9.74 16.38
C PHE A 211 -4.56 -10.09 16.13
N ARG A 212 -5.16 -9.49 15.10
CA ARG A 212 -6.58 -9.58 14.78
C ARG A 212 -6.79 -9.97 13.32
N SER A 213 -7.66 -10.96 13.10
CA SER A 213 -8.15 -11.32 11.77
C SER A 213 -9.49 -10.66 11.48
N ASN A 214 -9.89 -10.59 10.21
CA ASN A 214 -11.06 -9.85 9.74
C ASN A 214 -11.05 -8.39 10.22
N ALA A 215 -9.87 -7.79 10.22
CA ALA A 215 -9.63 -6.48 10.78
C ALA A 215 -8.71 -5.65 9.88
N ALA A 216 -8.77 -4.35 10.05
CA ALA A 216 -7.78 -3.42 9.53
C ALA A 216 -7.37 -2.45 10.63
N VAL A 217 -6.16 -1.93 10.51
CA VAL A 217 -5.67 -0.85 11.37
C VAL A 217 -5.26 0.32 10.48
N PHE A 218 -5.86 1.46 10.74
CA PHE A 218 -5.49 2.71 10.09
C PHE A 218 -4.59 3.53 11.02
N GLY A 219 -3.30 3.59 10.68
CA GLY A 219 -2.32 4.45 11.34
C GLY A 219 -2.38 5.84 10.75
N VAL A 220 -2.69 6.85 11.56
CA VAL A 220 -2.65 8.26 11.18
C VAL A 220 -1.36 8.87 11.71
N PHE A 221 -0.51 9.28 10.80
CA PHE A 221 0.70 10.04 11.11
C PHE A 221 0.42 11.52 11.01
N GLU A 222 0.81 12.26 12.03
CA GLU A 222 0.84 13.73 12.04
C GLU A 222 2.30 14.16 12.02
N THR A 223 2.67 15.05 11.11
CA THR A 223 4.06 15.49 10.96
C THR A 223 4.17 16.94 10.46
N SER A 224 5.25 17.61 10.85
CA SER A 224 5.65 18.91 10.33
C SER A 224 6.54 18.81 9.09
N GLN A 225 7.03 17.59 8.74
CA GLN A 225 7.85 17.40 7.55
C GLN A 225 7.01 17.40 6.28
N ALA A 226 7.61 17.82 5.17
CA ALA A 226 7.06 17.59 3.85
C ALA A 226 7.02 16.09 3.55
N PHE A 227 5.97 15.63 2.89
CA PHE A 227 5.86 14.26 2.44
C PHE A 227 5.11 14.18 1.11
N GLU A 228 5.32 13.09 0.40
CA GLU A 228 4.68 12.79 -0.87
C GLU A 228 4.19 11.35 -0.87
N ALA A 229 2.91 11.15 -1.23
CA ALA A 229 2.36 9.83 -1.50
C ALA A 229 2.51 9.50 -2.98
N PHE A 230 3.08 8.35 -3.32
CA PHE A 230 3.28 7.97 -4.71
C PHE A 230 3.10 6.47 -4.91
N ARG A 231 2.91 6.10 -6.18
CA ARG A 231 2.82 4.71 -6.59
C ARG A 231 3.63 4.46 -7.85
N VAL A 232 4.15 3.26 -7.98
CA VAL A 232 4.90 2.82 -9.15
C VAL A 232 4.34 1.50 -9.64
N GLN A 233 4.03 1.44 -10.93
CA GLN A 233 3.77 0.21 -11.66
C GLN A 233 4.68 0.16 -12.90
N HIS A 234 4.93 -1.02 -13.45
CA HIS A 234 5.89 -1.19 -14.55
C HIS A 234 5.32 -1.90 -15.78
N PHE A 235 4.01 -2.13 -15.79
CA PHE A 235 3.37 -2.75 -16.94
C PHE A 235 3.10 -1.74 -18.05
N VAL A 236 3.30 -2.19 -19.28
CA VAL A 236 3.05 -1.42 -20.50
C VAL A 236 1.84 -2.02 -21.20
N PRO A 237 0.84 -1.22 -21.59
CA PRO A 237 -0.35 -1.76 -22.25
C PRO A 237 -0.03 -2.27 -23.66
N ARG A 238 -0.59 -3.44 -24.01
CA ARG A 238 -0.66 -3.93 -25.37
C ARG A 238 -1.60 -3.03 -26.19
N ARG A 239 -1.53 -3.14 -27.50
CA ARG A 239 -2.31 -2.27 -28.40
C ARG A 239 -3.81 -2.59 -28.43
N GLU A 240 -4.21 -3.78 -28.00
CA GLU A 240 -5.59 -4.26 -28.08
C GLU A 240 -6.39 -3.83 -26.85
N ARG A 241 -7.45 -3.04 -27.12
CA ARG A 241 -8.40 -2.62 -26.07
C ARG A 241 -9.55 -3.60 -25.99
N LEU A 242 -9.88 -4.02 -24.77
CA LEU A 242 -10.92 -4.97 -24.46
C LEU A 242 -11.98 -4.29 -23.59
N VAL A 243 -13.23 -4.75 -23.70
CA VAL A 243 -14.35 -4.28 -22.87
C VAL A 243 -14.79 -5.43 -21.97
N ILE A 244 -14.85 -5.20 -20.68
CA ILE A 244 -15.47 -6.15 -19.74
C ILE A 244 -16.98 -6.05 -19.91
N THR A 245 -17.58 -7.05 -20.55
CA THR A 245 -19.02 -7.06 -20.84
C THR A 245 -19.86 -7.72 -19.76
N GLU A 246 -19.26 -8.56 -18.93
CA GLU A 246 -19.89 -9.16 -17.75
C GLU A 246 -18.86 -9.42 -16.65
N ALA A 247 -19.14 -8.94 -15.44
CA ALA A 247 -18.31 -9.18 -14.25
C ALA A 247 -19.17 -9.35 -13.00
N ASP A 248 -18.60 -10.00 -11.99
CA ASP A 248 -19.09 -10.07 -10.61
C ASP A 248 -18.03 -9.45 -9.69
N PRO A 249 -18.13 -8.15 -9.38
CA PRO A 249 -17.12 -7.44 -8.59
C PRO A 249 -16.98 -7.98 -7.15
N GLU A 250 -18.07 -8.42 -6.53
CA GLU A 250 -18.05 -8.98 -5.18
C GLU A 250 -17.23 -10.28 -5.11
N ARG A 251 -17.27 -11.08 -6.18
CA ARG A 251 -16.48 -12.31 -6.31
C ARG A 251 -15.18 -12.10 -7.07
N ARG A 252 -14.89 -10.88 -7.48
CA ARG A 252 -13.72 -10.49 -8.28
C ARG A 252 -13.60 -11.29 -9.59
N LEU A 253 -14.73 -11.63 -10.22
CA LEU A 253 -14.77 -12.41 -11.46
C LEU A 253 -15.00 -11.52 -12.67
N VAL A 254 -14.16 -11.68 -13.67
CA VAL A 254 -14.40 -11.21 -15.04
C VAL A 254 -14.95 -12.39 -15.82
N ILE A 255 -16.25 -12.34 -16.18
CA ILE A 255 -16.99 -13.44 -16.76
C ILE A 255 -16.91 -13.40 -18.28
N GLN A 256 -17.17 -12.22 -18.88
CA GLN A 256 -17.09 -12.01 -20.30
C GLN A 256 -16.27 -10.77 -20.68
N ILE A 257 -15.54 -10.89 -21.76
CA ILE A 257 -14.82 -9.82 -22.42
C ILE A 257 -15.32 -9.77 -23.87
N ASN A 258 -15.73 -8.60 -24.37
CA ASN A 258 -16.25 -8.41 -25.73
C ASN A 258 -17.41 -9.38 -26.07
N GLY A 259 -18.23 -9.77 -25.09
CA GLY A 259 -19.37 -10.69 -25.25
C GLY A 259 -19.02 -12.18 -25.35
N LEU A 260 -17.76 -12.57 -25.12
CA LEU A 260 -17.26 -13.94 -25.16
C LEU A 260 -16.68 -14.34 -23.79
N PRO A 261 -16.49 -15.65 -23.49
CA PRO A 261 -15.85 -16.08 -22.25
C PRO A 261 -14.50 -15.41 -22.04
N ALA A 262 -14.27 -14.85 -20.84
CA ALA A 262 -13.12 -13.99 -20.59
C ALA A 262 -11.77 -14.68 -20.85
N ALA A 263 -11.64 -15.96 -20.48
CA ALA A 263 -10.40 -16.72 -20.72
C ALA A 263 -10.10 -16.94 -22.20
N GLU A 264 -11.15 -17.12 -23.03
CA GLU A 264 -10.99 -17.27 -24.48
C GLU A 264 -10.45 -16.00 -25.12
N VAL A 265 -11.06 -14.85 -24.82
CA VAL A 265 -10.64 -13.56 -25.37
C VAL A 265 -9.23 -13.19 -24.87
N TYR A 266 -8.98 -13.41 -23.59
CA TYR A 266 -7.68 -13.16 -22.99
C TYR A 266 -6.56 -14.01 -23.62
N ALA A 267 -6.78 -15.32 -23.79
CA ALA A 267 -5.83 -16.21 -24.45
C ALA A 267 -5.61 -15.80 -25.94
N GLY A 268 -6.69 -15.47 -26.65
CA GLY A 268 -6.63 -14.97 -28.02
C GLY A 268 -5.80 -13.70 -28.16
N ALA A 269 -5.98 -12.74 -27.26
CA ALA A 269 -5.20 -11.49 -27.23
C ALA A 269 -3.72 -11.72 -26.89
N LEU A 270 -3.39 -12.80 -26.14
CA LEU A 270 -2.02 -13.22 -25.92
C LEU A 270 -1.43 -14.04 -27.11
N GLY A 271 -2.29 -14.51 -28.02
CA GLY A 271 -1.86 -15.37 -29.12
C GLY A 271 -1.53 -16.81 -28.70
N VAL A 272 -2.14 -17.29 -27.60
CA VAL A 272 -1.87 -18.62 -27.03
C VAL A 272 -3.17 -19.44 -26.90
N PRO A 273 -3.11 -20.77 -26.88
CA PRO A 273 -4.25 -21.61 -26.52
C PRO A 273 -4.65 -21.38 -25.06
N GLU A 274 -5.95 -21.40 -24.75
CA GLU A 274 -6.47 -21.23 -23.39
C GLU A 274 -5.88 -22.25 -22.38
N ALA A 275 -5.59 -23.46 -22.84
CA ALA A 275 -5.04 -24.53 -22.00
C ALA A 275 -3.61 -24.23 -21.44
N VAL A 276 -2.91 -23.24 -21.97
CA VAL A 276 -1.57 -22.84 -21.48
C VAL A 276 -1.60 -21.63 -20.53
N LEU A 277 -2.77 -21.13 -20.16
CA LEU A 277 -2.92 -20.04 -19.20
C LEU A 277 -2.52 -20.50 -17.79
N SER A 278 -1.21 -20.54 -17.55
CA SER A 278 -0.66 -20.86 -16.22
C SER A 278 -0.68 -19.64 -15.28
N PRO A 279 -0.57 -19.85 -13.95
CA PRO A 279 -0.45 -18.74 -13.00
C PRO A 279 0.68 -17.77 -13.34
N GLU A 280 1.82 -18.27 -13.81
CA GLU A 280 2.99 -17.45 -14.19
C GLU A 280 2.69 -16.56 -15.39
N LEU A 281 1.97 -17.09 -16.39
CA LEU A 281 1.55 -16.32 -17.57
C LEU A 281 0.54 -15.23 -17.19
N LEU A 282 -0.40 -15.56 -16.30
CA LEU A 282 -1.38 -14.60 -15.78
C LEU A 282 -0.72 -13.50 -14.94
N GLU A 283 0.29 -13.84 -14.13
CA GLU A 283 1.10 -12.86 -13.37
C GLU A 283 1.90 -11.93 -14.29
N ALA A 284 2.39 -12.44 -15.42
CA ALA A 284 3.19 -11.66 -16.37
C ALA A 284 2.32 -10.69 -17.22
N HIS A 285 1.03 -10.98 -17.35
CA HIS A 285 0.11 -10.24 -18.24
C HIS A 285 -1.19 -9.83 -17.51
N PRO A 286 -1.14 -8.95 -16.49
CA PRO A 286 -2.33 -8.50 -15.79
C PRO A 286 -3.26 -7.68 -16.67
N LEU A 287 -4.49 -7.47 -16.23
CA LEU A 287 -5.38 -6.48 -16.82
C LEU A 287 -4.98 -5.07 -16.33
N LEU A 288 -5.03 -4.11 -17.22
CA LEU A 288 -4.76 -2.70 -16.94
C LEU A 288 -6.04 -1.91 -17.15
N LEU A 289 -6.69 -1.49 -16.07
CA LEU A 289 -7.84 -0.60 -16.11
C LEU A 289 -7.40 0.82 -16.46
N ARG A 290 -8.15 1.46 -17.36
CA ARG A 290 -7.98 2.88 -17.65
C ARG A 290 -8.86 3.74 -16.77
N MET A 291 -8.24 4.60 -15.96
CA MET A 291 -8.90 5.59 -15.12
C MET A 291 -8.38 6.99 -15.52
N GLY A 292 -9.04 7.63 -16.47
CA GLY A 292 -8.51 8.83 -17.12
C GLY A 292 -7.21 8.50 -17.87
N ASP A 293 -6.14 9.21 -17.56
CA ASP A 293 -4.81 9.00 -18.14
C ASP A 293 -3.98 7.94 -17.38
N GLU A 294 -4.50 7.43 -16.26
CA GLU A 294 -3.79 6.47 -15.42
C GLU A 294 -4.17 5.02 -15.75
N LEU A 295 -3.20 4.13 -15.58
CA LEU A 295 -3.38 2.69 -15.65
C LEU A 295 -3.35 2.09 -14.25
N VAL A 296 -4.37 1.29 -13.94
CA VAL A 296 -4.52 0.59 -12.66
C VAL A 296 -4.44 -0.90 -12.89
N VAL A 297 -3.48 -1.54 -12.27
CA VAL A 297 -3.25 -2.98 -12.44
C VAL A 297 -4.31 -3.81 -11.71
N ARG A 298 -4.78 -4.85 -12.37
CA ARG A 298 -5.67 -5.90 -11.84
C ARG A 298 -5.00 -7.25 -12.10
N ALA A 299 -4.35 -7.78 -11.10
CA ALA A 299 -3.70 -9.09 -11.20
C ALA A 299 -4.76 -10.19 -11.35
N ILE A 300 -4.48 -11.16 -12.21
CA ILE A 300 -5.32 -12.34 -12.42
C ILE A 300 -4.73 -13.48 -11.59
N SER A 301 -5.55 -14.07 -10.73
CA SER A 301 -5.16 -15.20 -9.89
C SER A 301 -5.18 -16.52 -10.64
N ARG A 302 -6.27 -16.78 -11.36
CA ARG A 302 -6.48 -18.02 -12.10
C ARG A 302 -7.64 -17.95 -13.08
N VAL A 303 -7.69 -18.90 -13.99
CA VAL A 303 -8.88 -19.19 -14.80
C VAL A 303 -9.79 -20.15 -14.04
N THR A 304 -11.09 -19.88 -14.01
CA THR A 304 -12.09 -20.74 -13.39
C THR A 304 -12.56 -21.85 -14.34
N ARG A 305 -13.25 -22.88 -13.81
CA ARG A 305 -13.88 -23.92 -14.65
C ARG A 305 -14.93 -23.36 -15.60
N ALA A 306 -15.56 -22.24 -15.25
CA ALA A 306 -16.51 -21.52 -16.09
C ALA A 306 -15.84 -20.60 -17.11
N ARG A 307 -14.52 -20.68 -17.30
CA ARG A 307 -13.72 -19.87 -18.22
C ARG A 307 -13.75 -18.36 -17.90
N ALA A 308 -14.09 -17.99 -16.66
CA ALA A 308 -13.95 -16.65 -16.14
C ALA A 308 -12.54 -16.44 -15.57
N LEU A 309 -12.07 -15.18 -15.55
CA LEU A 309 -10.82 -14.80 -14.88
C LEU A 309 -11.13 -14.38 -13.45
N LEU A 310 -10.52 -15.04 -12.46
CA LEU A 310 -10.56 -14.60 -11.07
C LEU A 310 -9.43 -13.60 -10.83
N CYS A 311 -9.79 -12.36 -10.51
CA CYS A 311 -8.84 -11.30 -10.23
C CYS A 311 -8.52 -11.19 -8.72
N MET A 312 -7.43 -10.50 -8.39
CA MET A 312 -7.04 -10.20 -7.00
C MET A 312 -7.74 -8.95 -6.46
N SER A 313 -8.35 -8.15 -7.34
CA SER A 313 -9.15 -6.96 -7.01
C SER A 313 -10.39 -6.91 -7.88
N ALA A 314 -11.40 -6.18 -7.43
CA ALA A 314 -12.68 -6.03 -8.16
C ALA A 314 -12.50 -5.37 -9.53
N VAL A 315 -13.29 -5.84 -10.48
CA VAL A 315 -13.42 -5.29 -11.85
C VAL A 315 -14.90 -5.14 -12.16
N GLU A 316 -15.29 -3.97 -12.64
CA GLU A 316 -16.69 -3.65 -12.97
C GLU A 316 -17.04 -3.98 -14.42
N THR A 317 -18.32 -4.24 -14.68
CA THR A 317 -18.87 -4.34 -16.02
C THR A 317 -18.83 -2.97 -16.71
N GLY A 318 -18.54 -2.96 -18.01
CA GLY A 318 -18.50 -1.75 -18.84
C GLY A 318 -17.15 -1.04 -18.86
N VAL A 319 -16.16 -1.49 -18.09
CA VAL A 319 -14.84 -0.87 -18.08
C VAL A 319 -13.97 -1.32 -19.25
N LEU A 320 -13.12 -0.39 -19.71
CA LEU A 320 -12.09 -0.65 -20.71
C LEU A 320 -10.82 -1.15 -20.01
N VAL A 321 -10.26 -2.23 -20.54
CA VAL A 321 -9.00 -2.78 -20.09
C VAL A 321 -8.06 -3.03 -21.26
N ASP A 322 -6.77 -2.92 -20.97
CA ASP A 322 -5.70 -3.46 -21.81
C ASP A 322 -5.11 -4.70 -21.11
N ILE A 323 -4.39 -5.53 -21.85
CA ILE A 323 -3.50 -6.55 -21.25
C ILE A 323 -2.12 -5.91 -21.08
N GLY A 324 -1.51 -6.08 -19.92
CA GLY A 324 -0.18 -5.58 -19.62
C GLY A 324 0.92 -6.53 -20.07
N ASP A 325 2.02 -5.97 -20.56
CA ASP A 325 3.30 -6.65 -20.65
C ASP A 325 4.24 -6.07 -19.59
N ALA A 326 5.06 -6.94 -18.99
CA ALA A 326 6.03 -6.47 -18.00
C ALA A 326 7.09 -5.57 -18.65
N GLY A 327 7.22 -4.37 -18.14
CA GLY A 327 8.30 -3.45 -18.48
C GLY A 327 9.48 -3.55 -17.50
N ALA A 328 10.42 -2.61 -17.58
CA ALA A 328 11.59 -2.55 -16.73
C ALA A 328 11.22 -2.05 -15.31
N ALA A 329 11.09 -2.96 -14.34
CA ALA A 329 10.63 -2.67 -12.99
C ALA A 329 11.58 -1.71 -12.24
N LEU A 330 12.89 -1.89 -12.35
CA LEU A 330 13.90 -1.04 -11.71
C LEU A 330 13.89 0.38 -12.28
N GLU A 331 13.77 0.53 -13.60
CA GLU A 331 13.68 1.85 -14.24
C GLU A 331 12.37 2.58 -13.87
N ALA A 332 11.28 1.82 -13.71
CA ALA A 332 10.01 2.40 -13.25
C ALA A 332 10.13 2.93 -11.82
N LEU A 333 10.79 2.19 -10.92
CA LEU A 333 11.10 2.66 -9.57
C LEU A 333 11.97 3.92 -9.63
N GLN A 334 13.07 3.91 -10.42
CA GLN A 334 13.94 5.07 -10.56
C GLN A 334 13.14 6.33 -10.95
N ARG A 335 12.35 6.25 -12.02
CA ARG A 335 11.50 7.39 -12.46
C ARG A 335 10.52 7.86 -11.38
N GLY A 336 9.94 6.92 -10.61
CA GLY A 336 9.02 7.27 -9.52
C GLY A 336 9.72 8.02 -8.39
N PHE A 337 10.91 7.56 -7.99
CA PHE A 337 11.71 8.22 -6.95
C PHE A 337 12.28 9.55 -7.41
N ASP A 338 12.81 9.67 -8.64
CA ASP A 338 13.27 10.92 -9.22
C ASP A 338 12.17 12.00 -9.22
N ALA A 339 10.95 11.59 -9.56
CA ALA A 339 9.80 12.48 -9.54
C ALA A 339 9.44 12.95 -8.12
N VAL A 340 9.57 12.10 -7.11
CA VAL A 340 9.38 12.46 -5.70
C VAL A 340 10.49 13.40 -5.23
N GLU A 341 11.75 13.06 -5.49
CA GLU A 341 12.90 13.88 -5.12
C GLU A 341 12.85 15.28 -5.72
N SER A 342 12.34 15.42 -6.95
CA SER A 342 12.14 16.72 -7.57
C SER A 342 11.14 17.62 -6.84
N ARG A 343 10.20 17.04 -6.06
CA ARG A 343 9.14 17.77 -5.34
C ARG A 343 9.48 18.06 -3.87
N ILE A 344 10.10 17.10 -3.20
CA ILE A 344 10.34 17.20 -1.74
C ILE A 344 11.83 17.10 -1.35
N GLY A 345 12.75 17.00 -2.32
CA GLY A 345 14.16 16.71 -2.06
C GLY A 345 14.38 15.23 -1.71
N GLU A 346 15.65 14.89 -1.38
CA GLU A 346 16.01 13.51 -0.99
C GLU A 346 15.22 13.06 0.25
N PRO A 347 14.47 11.93 0.20
CA PRO A 347 13.72 11.45 1.34
C PRO A 347 14.64 10.97 2.49
N ALA A 348 14.27 11.32 3.72
CA ALA A 348 14.91 10.78 4.93
C ALA A 348 14.37 9.38 5.27
N LEU A 349 13.15 9.09 4.86
CA LEU A 349 12.45 7.82 5.07
C LEU A 349 11.39 7.62 4.00
N VAL A 350 11.24 6.41 3.52
CA VAL A 350 10.14 5.99 2.66
C VAL A 350 9.42 4.81 3.31
N LEU A 351 8.15 4.98 3.64
CA LEU A 351 7.27 3.87 4.05
C LEU A 351 6.69 3.23 2.80
N GLY A 352 6.93 1.94 2.57
CA GLY A 352 6.58 1.27 1.32
C GLY A 352 5.76 -0.01 1.51
N CYS A 353 4.80 -0.22 0.60
CA CYS A 353 4.06 -1.46 0.43
C CYS A 353 4.35 -1.99 -0.97
N ASP A 354 4.95 -3.17 -1.08
CA ASP A 354 5.35 -3.76 -2.36
C ASP A 354 4.65 -5.10 -2.58
N CYS A 355 3.96 -5.25 -3.69
CA CYS A 355 3.20 -6.47 -3.98
C CYS A 355 4.10 -7.71 -3.99
N THR A 356 3.66 -8.78 -3.31
CA THR A 356 4.36 -10.08 -3.35
C THR A 356 4.55 -10.58 -4.79
N LEU A 357 3.60 -10.33 -5.69
CA LEU A 357 3.71 -10.71 -7.09
C LEU A 357 4.84 -9.96 -7.82
N ARG A 358 5.08 -8.69 -7.48
CA ARG A 358 6.24 -7.94 -8.00
C ARG A 358 7.57 -8.54 -7.54
N ARG A 359 7.66 -8.88 -6.23
CA ARG A 359 8.84 -9.54 -5.69
C ARG A 359 9.09 -10.89 -6.38
N ARG A 360 8.06 -11.72 -6.56
CA ARG A 360 8.15 -12.99 -7.28
C ARG A 360 8.61 -12.81 -8.73
N GLN A 361 8.10 -11.79 -9.41
CA GLN A 361 8.57 -11.46 -10.75
C GLN A 361 10.05 -11.07 -10.73
N ALA A 362 10.46 -10.19 -9.82
CA ALA A 362 11.87 -9.80 -9.68
C ALA A 362 12.80 -11.00 -9.37
N GLU A 363 12.30 -11.99 -8.61
CA GLU A 363 13.02 -13.26 -8.36
C GLU A 363 13.19 -14.06 -9.65
N ARG A 364 12.13 -14.24 -10.46
CA ARG A 364 12.17 -14.94 -11.75
C ARG A 364 13.12 -14.26 -12.75
N ASP A 365 13.11 -12.93 -12.76
CA ASP A 365 13.89 -12.10 -13.67
C ASP A 365 15.32 -11.85 -13.19
N ASN A 366 15.75 -12.46 -12.07
CA ASN A 366 17.05 -12.24 -11.40
C ASN A 366 17.33 -10.76 -11.05
N GLN A 367 16.28 -9.97 -10.80
CA GLN A 367 16.38 -8.55 -10.46
C GLN A 367 16.19 -8.26 -8.97
N LEU A 368 15.86 -9.26 -8.14
CA LEU A 368 15.55 -9.07 -6.72
C LEU A 368 16.66 -8.33 -5.96
N GLY A 369 17.92 -8.68 -6.20
CA GLY A 369 19.08 -8.02 -5.59
C GLY A 369 19.17 -6.55 -5.98
N ALA A 370 19.10 -6.25 -7.27
CA ALA A 370 19.20 -4.88 -7.78
C ALA A 370 18.06 -3.98 -7.27
N ILE A 371 16.83 -4.51 -7.24
CA ILE A 371 15.67 -3.79 -6.69
C ILE A 371 15.82 -3.63 -5.18
N GLY A 372 16.24 -4.67 -4.45
CA GLY A 372 16.48 -4.60 -3.01
C GLY A 372 17.53 -3.56 -2.64
N ASP A 373 18.65 -3.52 -3.36
CA ASP A 373 19.70 -2.53 -3.18
C ASP A 373 19.21 -1.10 -3.49
N PHE A 374 18.38 -0.96 -4.51
CA PHE A 374 17.74 0.32 -4.83
C PHE A 374 16.87 0.79 -3.67
N LEU A 375 15.96 -0.04 -3.18
CA LEU A 375 15.07 0.29 -2.06
C LEU A 375 15.85 0.61 -0.78
N ALA A 376 16.92 -0.15 -0.49
CA ALA A 376 17.78 0.10 0.67
C ALA A 376 18.49 1.45 0.58
N ARG A 377 19.06 1.80 -0.57
CA ARG A 377 19.71 3.11 -0.79
C ARG A 377 18.75 4.28 -0.61
N HIS A 378 17.49 4.11 -1.01
CA HIS A 378 16.44 5.14 -0.86
C HIS A 378 15.71 5.05 0.49
N ARG A 379 16.31 4.37 1.48
CA ARG A 379 15.81 4.32 2.87
C ARG A 379 14.37 3.83 2.97
N VAL A 380 14.01 2.85 2.14
CA VAL A 380 12.68 2.24 2.19
C VAL A 380 12.59 1.30 3.38
N PHE A 381 11.58 1.51 4.21
CA PHE A 381 11.09 0.56 5.20
C PHE A 381 9.69 0.12 4.80
N GLY A 382 9.46 -1.18 4.70
CA GLY A 382 8.19 -1.69 4.21
C GLY A 382 8.07 -3.20 4.25
N PHE A 383 7.08 -3.70 3.52
CA PHE A 383 6.79 -5.13 3.48
C PHE A 383 6.17 -5.58 2.16
N SER A 384 6.22 -6.89 1.92
CA SER A 384 5.54 -7.53 0.79
C SER A 384 4.08 -7.82 1.12
N THR A 385 3.16 -7.35 0.29
CA THR A 385 1.72 -7.32 0.50
C THR A 385 0.98 -8.33 -0.39
N HIS A 386 -0.25 -8.69 -0.04
CA HIS A 386 -1.17 -9.40 -0.95
C HIS A 386 -1.93 -8.45 -1.90
N GLY A 387 -1.78 -7.16 -1.73
CA GLY A 387 -2.35 -6.10 -2.55
C GLY A 387 -2.16 -4.76 -1.85
N GLU A 388 -2.11 -3.69 -2.62
CA GLU A 388 -1.79 -2.35 -2.11
C GLU A 388 -3.04 -1.47 -2.11
N GLN A 389 -3.05 -0.50 -1.20
CA GLN A 389 -4.02 0.58 -1.22
C GLN A 389 -3.30 1.89 -1.52
N PHE A 390 -3.91 2.69 -2.39
CA PHE A 390 -3.44 4.03 -2.71
C PHE A 390 -4.64 4.97 -2.78
N ASN A 391 -4.80 5.81 -1.77
CA ASN A 391 -6.00 6.63 -1.59
C ASN A 391 -7.28 5.75 -1.69
N GLY A 392 -8.24 6.08 -2.54
CA GLY A 392 -9.49 5.31 -2.68
C GLY A 392 -9.41 3.99 -3.45
N LEU A 393 -8.23 3.54 -3.86
CA LEU A 393 -8.05 2.38 -4.72
C LEU A 393 -7.43 1.20 -3.98
N HIS A 394 -7.93 -0.02 -4.24
CA HIS A 394 -7.21 -1.26 -4.01
C HIS A 394 -6.61 -1.74 -5.32
N ILE A 395 -5.32 -2.00 -5.36
CA ILE A 395 -4.51 -2.26 -6.55
C ILE A 395 -3.57 -3.44 -6.33
N ASN A 396 -3.01 -3.96 -7.39
CA ASN A 396 -2.10 -5.11 -7.33
C ASN A 396 -0.83 -4.84 -8.15
N GLN A 397 0.20 -5.64 -7.91
CA GLN A 397 1.47 -5.60 -8.65
C GLN A 397 2.05 -4.18 -8.76
N THR A 398 1.90 -3.41 -7.69
CA THR A 398 2.41 -2.04 -7.58
C THR A 398 3.35 -1.91 -6.38
N PHE A 399 4.10 -0.83 -6.36
CA PHE A 399 4.77 -0.32 -5.18
C PHE A 399 4.07 0.98 -4.79
N THR A 400 3.52 1.06 -3.58
CA THR A 400 2.93 2.29 -3.04
C THR A 400 3.75 2.77 -1.87
N ALA A 401 3.95 4.08 -1.76
CA ALA A 401 4.80 4.61 -0.71
C ALA A 401 4.43 6.05 -0.27
N ILE A 402 4.83 6.37 0.97
CA ILE A 402 4.92 7.72 1.50
C ILE A 402 6.41 8.03 1.70
N ALA A 403 6.91 9.03 1.01
CA ALA A 403 8.24 9.56 1.20
C ALA A 403 8.19 10.78 2.13
N LEU A 404 9.01 10.81 3.17
CA LEU A 404 9.16 11.94 4.08
C LEU A 404 10.48 12.66 3.76
N ALA A 405 10.42 13.96 3.54
CA ALA A 405 11.60 14.78 3.26
C ALA A 405 12.60 14.72 4.42
N ALA A 406 13.88 14.91 4.12
CA ALA A 406 14.84 15.26 5.14
C ALA A 406 14.45 16.62 5.76
N GLN A 407 14.82 16.84 7.02
CA GLN A 407 14.67 18.18 7.60
C GLN A 407 15.59 19.15 6.87
N PRO A 408 15.13 20.38 6.60
CA PRO A 408 15.96 21.42 6.02
C PRO A 408 17.14 21.81 6.92
#